data_9173afaa75bbda81b773fcb5769f612e
#
_entry.id   9173afaa75bbda81b773fcb5769f612e
#
_cell.length_a   1.000
_cell.length_b   1.000
_cell.length_c   1.000
_cell.angle_alpha   90.00
_cell.angle_beta   90.00
_cell.angle_gamma   90.00
#
_symmetry.space_group_name_H-M   'P 1'
#
loop_
_entity.id
_entity.type
_entity.pdbx_description
1 polymer ?
#
loop_
_entity_poly.entity_id
_entity_poly.type
_entity_poly.pdbx_seq_one_letter_code
_entity_poly.pdbx_strand_id
1 'polypeptide(L)'
;MQVHAKMKLTWVRRQFRHPRMLCLLICWMMITQAFSQSVPMKISALSDNHVLVSLTPEQRYLLLPIEEDEAQAALKVIVDNEVVETLNVKLAADHIDYSVPLDLGRYTNKPVLLDVTFHNERHSTGDVKDFTAWKAMQSVAHFDTKNREKYRPLYHHTPLWGWMNDPNGMFYKDGVWHLYFQYNPYGSQWENM
;
A
#
# COMPACT_ATOMS: atom_id res chain seq x y z
N MET A 1 25.04 -73.06 22.37
CA MET A 1 23.57 -73.09 22.21
C MET A 1 23.16 -71.66 21.88
N GLN A 2 23.06 -71.29 20.58
CA GLN A 2 22.71 -69.96 20.13
C GLN A 2 21.20 -69.92 19.86
N VAL A 3 20.51 -68.96 20.46
CA VAL A 3 19.09 -68.69 20.23
C VAL A 3 18.95 -67.46 19.34
N HIS A 4 18.53 -67.68 18.09
CA HIS A 4 18.22 -66.63 17.13
C HIS A 4 16.75 -66.18 17.37
N ALA A 5 16.57 -64.93 17.83
CA ALA A 5 15.25 -64.26 17.85
C ALA A 5 15.06 -63.48 16.53
N LYS A 6 14.15 -63.93 15.69
CA LYS A 6 13.68 -63.16 14.52
C LYS A 6 12.59 -62.17 14.94
N MET A 7 12.91 -60.90 14.86
CA MET A 7 11.95 -59.82 15.07
C MET A 7 11.22 -59.54 13.72
N LYS A 8 9.92 -59.82 13.65
CA LYS A 8 9.07 -59.43 12.50
C LYS A 8 8.63 -57.99 12.69
N LEU A 9 9.13 -57.10 11.84
CA LEU A 9 8.63 -55.73 11.73
C LEU A 9 7.30 -55.75 10.97
N THR A 10 6.17 -55.60 11.64
CA THR A 10 4.86 -55.39 11.00
C THR A 10 4.68 -53.90 10.74
N TRP A 11 4.77 -53.50 9.49
CA TRP A 11 4.40 -52.18 9.02
C TRP A 11 2.87 -52.00 9.13
N VAL A 12 2.41 -51.21 10.09
CA VAL A 12 1.03 -50.75 10.15
C VAL A 12 0.87 -49.61 9.18
N ARG A 13 0.35 -49.90 7.97
CA ARG A 13 -0.17 -48.87 7.05
C ARG A 13 -1.41 -48.26 7.70
N ARG A 14 -1.27 -47.08 8.35
CA ARG A 14 -2.39 -46.21 8.65
C ARG A 14 -2.91 -45.60 7.34
N GLN A 15 -3.98 -46.16 6.81
CA GLN A 15 -4.74 -45.53 5.75
C GLN A 15 -5.40 -44.25 6.32
N PHE A 16 -4.95 -43.07 5.88
CA PHE A 16 -5.65 -41.82 6.08
C PHE A 16 -6.93 -41.83 5.23
N ARG A 17 -8.04 -42.28 5.81
CA ARG A 17 -9.38 -42.28 5.22
C ARG A 17 -10.11 -40.99 5.56
N HIS A 18 -9.65 -39.82 5.14
CA HIS A 18 -10.49 -38.61 5.15
C HIS A 18 -10.13 -37.66 4.01
N PRO A 19 -10.63 -37.91 2.77
CA PRO A 19 -10.43 -36.99 1.65
C PRO A 19 -11.06 -35.60 1.91
N ARG A 20 -12.02 -35.50 2.84
CA ARG A 20 -12.65 -34.23 3.24
C ARG A 20 -11.72 -33.29 4.01
N MET A 21 -10.77 -33.83 4.78
CA MET A 21 -9.80 -33.02 5.53
C MET A 21 -8.71 -32.42 4.63
N LEU A 22 -8.32 -33.14 3.57
CA LEU A 22 -7.36 -32.64 2.59
C LEU A 22 -7.96 -31.50 1.74
N CYS A 23 -9.25 -31.63 1.35
CA CYS A 23 -9.95 -30.55 0.64
C CYS A 23 -10.14 -29.28 1.50
N LEU A 24 -10.37 -29.41 2.80
CA LEU A 24 -10.48 -28.26 3.72
C LEU A 24 -9.15 -27.56 3.92
N LEU A 25 -8.02 -28.29 3.98
CA LEU A 25 -6.68 -27.71 4.06
C LEU A 25 -6.27 -26.99 2.76
N ILE A 26 -6.61 -27.55 1.61
CA ILE A 26 -6.34 -26.92 0.30
C ILE A 26 -7.25 -25.69 0.12
N CYS A 27 -8.51 -25.75 0.54
CA CYS A 27 -9.42 -24.60 0.53
C CYS A 27 -8.96 -23.50 1.50
N TRP A 28 -8.43 -23.86 2.66
CA TRP A 28 -7.89 -22.91 3.64
C TRP A 28 -6.58 -22.27 3.18
N MET A 29 -5.70 -22.99 2.45
CA MET A 29 -4.52 -22.41 1.81
C MET A 29 -4.86 -21.46 0.64
N MET A 30 -6.01 -21.64 -0.01
CA MET A 30 -6.44 -20.72 -1.09
C MET A 30 -7.07 -19.41 -0.57
N ILE A 31 -7.52 -19.36 0.68
CA ILE A 31 -8.19 -18.18 1.25
C ILE A 31 -7.18 -17.16 1.84
N THR A 32 -5.91 -17.52 2.02
CA THR A 32 -4.91 -16.64 2.68
C THR A 32 -3.98 -15.89 1.74
N GLN A 33 -4.13 -16.01 0.44
CA GLN A 33 -3.44 -15.11 -0.49
C GLN A 33 -4.31 -13.88 -0.73
N ALA A 34 -4.15 -12.86 0.10
CA ALA A 34 -4.47 -11.50 -0.32
C ALA A 34 -3.54 -11.20 -1.49
N PHE A 35 -4.00 -11.44 -2.72
CA PHE A 35 -3.28 -11.11 -3.93
C PHE A 35 -3.14 -9.58 -3.98
N SER A 36 -1.95 -9.10 -3.63
CA SER A 36 -1.51 -7.79 -4.07
C SER A 36 -1.29 -7.92 -5.58
N GLN A 37 -2.25 -7.45 -6.37
CA GLN A 37 -2.11 -7.45 -7.82
C GLN A 37 -1.40 -6.18 -8.25
N SER A 38 -0.34 -6.33 -9.05
CA SER A 38 0.22 -5.21 -9.79
C SER A 38 -0.85 -4.67 -10.73
N VAL A 39 -1.16 -3.38 -10.61
CA VAL A 39 -2.15 -2.72 -11.49
C VAL A 39 -1.54 -2.56 -12.87
N PRO A 40 -2.20 -3.00 -13.94
CA PRO A 40 -1.75 -2.69 -15.29
C PRO A 40 -1.72 -1.17 -15.46
N MET A 41 -0.53 -0.60 -15.65
CA MET A 41 -0.33 0.83 -15.81
C MET A 41 0.31 1.14 -17.15
N LYS A 42 -0.15 2.20 -17.78
CA LYS A 42 0.52 2.79 -18.95
C LYS A 42 1.20 4.08 -18.52
N ILE A 43 2.52 4.12 -18.63
CA ILE A 43 3.35 5.26 -18.28
C ILE A 43 3.74 6.00 -19.56
N SER A 44 3.57 7.32 -19.56
CA SER A 44 3.90 8.19 -20.69
C SER A 44 4.65 9.42 -20.17
N ALA A 45 5.95 9.49 -20.38
CA ALA A 45 6.74 10.67 -20.06
C ALA A 45 6.44 11.77 -21.10
N LEU A 46 6.10 12.95 -20.62
CA LEU A 46 5.89 14.16 -21.44
C LEU A 46 7.14 15.02 -21.49
N SER A 47 7.92 14.99 -20.42
CA SER A 47 9.24 15.65 -20.31
C SER A 47 10.07 14.95 -19.22
N ASP A 48 11.26 15.45 -18.95
CA ASP A 48 12.18 14.90 -17.93
C ASP A 48 11.63 14.98 -16.51
N ASN A 49 10.60 15.79 -16.26
CA ASN A 49 9.97 15.97 -14.96
C ASN A 49 8.46 15.80 -14.97
N HIS A 50 7.85 15.32 -16.08
CA HIS A 50 6.41 15.22 -16.21
C HIS A 50 5.99 13.87 -16.79
N VAL A 51 5.17 13.13 -16.04
CA VAL A 51 4.70 11.78 -16.37
C VAL A 51 3.20 11.68 -16.24
N LEU A 52 2.56 11.04 -17.20
CA LEU A 52 1.19 10.59 -17.11
C LEU A 52 1.14 9.08 -16.86
N VAL A 53 0.41 8.67 -15.83
CA VAL A 53 0.19 7.27 -15.49
C VAL A 53 -1.29 6.95 -15.58
N SER A 54 -1.67 6.16 -16.58
CA SER A 54 -3.05 5.70 -16.76
C SER A 54 -3.22 4.33 -16.14
N LEU A 55 -4.27 4.16 -15.33
CA LEU A 55 -4.60 2.91 -14.67
C LEU A 55 -6.11 2.75 -14.48
N THR A 56 -6.54 1.54 -14.17
CA THR A 56 -7.91 1.27 -13.72
C THR A 56 -7.80 0.55 -12.37
N PRO A 57 -8.09 1.23 -11.24
CA PRO A 57 -7.96 0.61 -9.92
C PRO A 57 -9.04 -0.46 -9.73
N GLU A 58 -8.62 -1.69 -9.40
CA GLU A 58 -9.54 -2.80 -9.11
C GLU A 58 -9.95 -2.82 -7.62
N GLN A 59 -9.15 -2.18 -6.77
CA GLN A 59 -9.33 -2.15 -5.33
C GLN A 59 -9.42 -0.69 -4.83
N ARG A 60 -9.78 -0.52 -3.56
CA ARG A 60 -10.01 0.79 -2.95
C ARG A 60 -8.77 1.68 -2.91
N TYR A 61 -7.64 1.13 -2.52
CA TYR A 61 -6.43 1.92 -2.32
C TYR A 61 -5.39 1.62 -3.38
N LEU A 62 -4.75 2.68 -3.89
CA LEU A 62 -3.50 2.60 -4.63
C LEU A 62 -2.37 2.94 -3.67
N LEU A 63 -1.44 2.00 -3.45
CA LEU A 63 -0.25 2.25 -2.64
C LEU A 63 0.77 3.03 -3.46
N LEU A 64 1.12 4.23 -2.98
CA LEU A 64 2.15 5.09 -3.54
C LEU A 64 3.47 4.80 -2.82
N PRO A 65 4.48 4.26 -3.50
CA PRO A 65 5.81 4.03 -2.91
C PRO A 65 6.55 5.36 -2.72
N ILE A 66 7.10 5.57 -1.52
CA ILE A 66 7.73 6.81 -1.09
C ILE A 66 9.23 6.59 -0.91
N GLU A 67 10.01 7.60 -1.34
CA GLU A 67 11.43 7.77 -1.06
C GLU A 67 11.62 9.14 -0.40
N GLU A 68 12.00 9.14 0.88
CA GLU A 68 12.03 10.37 1.70
C GLU A 68 13.06 11.40 1.23
N ASP A 69 14.12 10.92 0.64
CA ASP A 69 15.20 11.79 0.14
C ASP A 69 14.95 12.32 -1.28
N GLU A 70 13.87 11.87 -1.97
CA GLU A 70 13.55 12.37 -3.31
C GLU A 70 12.78 13.70 -3.24
N ALA A 71 12.83 14.46 -4.35
CA ALA A 71 12.08 15.70 -4.48
C ALA A 71 10.58 15.43 -4.56
N GLN A 72 9.81 16.40 -4.06
CA GLN A 72 8.35 16.35 -4.18
C GLN A 72 7.89 16.42 -5.62
N ALA A 73 6.83 15.68 -5.91
CA ALA A 73 6.02 15.79 -7.12
C ALA A 73 4.62 16.29 -6.78
N ALA A 74 4.09 17.17 -7.59
CA ALA A 74 2.67 17.48 -7.61
C ALA A 74 1.96 16.36 -8.38
N LEU A 75 1.02 15.66 -7.72
CA LEU A 75 0.22 14.60 -8.30
C LEU A 75 -1.24 15.03 -8.37
N LYS A 76 -1.81 15.05 -9.58
CA LYS A 76 -3.23 15.27 -9.78
C LYS A 76 -3.90 13.95 -10.17
N VAL A 77 -5.00 13.64 -9.50
CA VAL A 77 -5.87 12.51 -9.85
C VAL A 77 -6.96 13.03 -10.78
N ILE A 78 -7.04 12.50 -11.98
CA ILE A 78 -7.99 12.92 -13.00
C ILE A 78 -8.92 11.75 -13.34
N VAL A 79 -10.23 11.98 -13.24
CA VAL A 79 -11.28 11.03 -13.56
C VAL A 79 -12.34 11.74 -14.41
N ASP A 80 -12.78 11.13 -15.50
CA ASP A 80 -13.79 11.71 -16.39
C ASP A 80 -13.41 13.14 -16.88
N ASN A 81 -12.09 13.40 -17.09
CA ASN A 81 -11.47 14.68 -17.46
C ASN A 81 -11.56 15.79 -16.37
N GLU A 82 -11.90 15.45 -15.14
CA GLU A 82 -11.91 16.38 -14.02
C GLU A 82 -10.81 16.06 -13.02
N VAL A 83 -10.13 17.07 -12.50
CA VAL A 83 -9.18 16.91 -11.38
C VAL A 83 -9.99 16.72 -10.10
N VAL A 84 -9.97 15.51 -9.55
CA VAL A 84 -10.74 15.13 -8.36
C VAL A 84 -9.94 15.24 -7.08
N GLU A 85 -8.61 15.20 -7.18
CA GLU A 85 -7.68 15.36 -6.06
C GLU A 85 -6.35 15.93 -6.55
N THR A 86 -5.69 16.72 -5.70
CA THR A 86 -4.32 17.20 -5.90
C THR A 86 -3.56 17.03 -4.61
N LEU A 87 -2.36 16.43 -4.69
CA LEU A 87 -1.50 16.18 -3.54
C LEU A 87 -0.04 16.32 -3.92
N ASN A 88 0.81 16.56 -2.94
CA ASN A 88 2.27 16.51 -3.07
C ASN A 88 2.79 15.21 -2.46
N VAL A 89 3.71 14.55 -3.16
CA VAL A 89 4.23 13.25 -2.75
C VAL A 89 5.65 13.05 -3.25
N LYS A 90 6.49 12.37 -2.46
CA LYS A 90 7.87 12.01 -2.81
C LYS A 90 7.89 10.59 -3.37
N LEU A 91 7.58 10.45 -4.66
CA LEU A 91 7.53 9.13 -5.29
C LEU A 91 8.92 8.51 -5.44
N ALA A 92 9.01 7.24 -5.10
CA ALA A 92 10.26 6.48 -5.12
C ALA A 92 10.87 6.39 -6.52
N ALA A 93 12.07 6.94 -6.68
CA ALA A 93 12.87 6.86 -7.89
C ALA A 93 13.75 5.61 -7.88
N ASP A 94 14.59 5.45 -6.85
CA ASP A 94 15.61 4.42 -6.76
C ASP A 94 15.26 3.34 -5.71
N HIS A 95 14.79 3.72 -4.53
CA HIS A 95 14.44 2.80 -3.45
C HIS A 95 13.11 3.17 -2.79
N ILE A 96 12.58 2.29 -1.96
CA ILE A 96 11.30 2.50 -1.30
C ILE A 96 11.52 2.44 0.21
N ASP A 97 11.22 3.56 0.89
CA ASP A 97 11.25 3.61 2.34
C ASP A 97 9.96 3.05 2.94
N TYR A 98 8.81 3.44 2.38
CA TYR A 98 7.48 2.95 2.76
C TYR A 98 6.46 3.21 1.65
N SER A 99 5.21 2.86 1.89
CA SER A 99 4.10 3.17 0.98
C SER A 99 2.95 3.84 1.72
N VAL A 100 2.27 4.76 1.05
CA VAL A 100 1.08 5.45 1.56
C VAL A 100 -0.15 5.14 0.71
N PRO A 101 -1.35 5.08 1.30
CA PRO A 101 -2.57 4.76 0.56
C PRO A 101 -3.19 6.01 -0.07
N LEU A 102 -3.41 6.00 -1.37
CA LEU A 102 -4.30 6.92 -2.08
C LEU A 102 -5.68 6.25 -2.20
N ASP A 103 -6.73 6.87 -1.64
CA ASP A 103 -8.08 6.29 -1.64
C ASP A 103 -8.80 6.57 -2.98
N LEU A 104 -8.83 5.56 -3.82
CA LEU A 104 -9.54 5.57 -5.10
C LEU A 104 -10.87 4.79 -5.06
N GLY A 105 -11.41 4.51 -3.88
CA GLY A 105 -12.59 3.67 -3.69
C GLY A 105 -13.84 4.14 -4.45
N ARG A 106 -13.99 5.45 -4.65
CA ARG A 106 -15.08 6.04 -5.47
C ARG A 106 -14.90 5.82 -6.98
N TYR A 107 -13.69 5.45 -7.39
CA TYR A 107 -13.28 5.31 -8.80
C TYR A 107 -12.85 3.88 -9.15
N THR A 108 -13.16 2.90 -8.29
CA THR A 108 -12.90 1.49 -8.57
C THR A 108 -13.55 1.08 -9.89
N ASN A 109 -12.78 0.38 -10.73
CA ASN A 109 -13.15 -0.03 -12.09
C ASN A 109 -13.42 1.13 -13.08
N LYS A 110 -12.99 2.35 -12.75
CA LYS A 110 -13.01 3.49 -13.69
C LYS A 110 -11.59 3.81 -14.16
N PRO A 111 -11.43 4.30 -15.41
CA PRO A 111 -10.14 4.84 -15.84
C PRO A 111 -9.74 6.03 -14.97
N VAL A 112 -8.53 5.98 -14.44
CA VAL A 112 -7.90 7.06 -13.66
C VAL A 112 -6.61 7.46 -14.36
N LEU A 113 -6.37 8.76 -14.46
CA LEU A 113 -5.12 9.33 -14.93
C LEU A 113 -4.45 10.04 -13.76
N LEU A 114 -3.22 9.66 -13.44
CA LEU A 114 -2.35 10.40 -12.55
C LEU A 114 -1.46 11.30 -13.41
N ASP A 115 -1.57 12.61 -13.21
CA ASP A 115 -0.71 13.64 -13.81
C ASP A 115 0.32 14.03 -12.77
N VAL A 116 1.58 13.64 -12.97
CA VAL A 116 2.67 13.76 -12.00
C VAL A 116 3.74 14.69 -12.54
N THR A 117 3.92 15.82 -11.87
CA THR A 117 4.96 16.81 -12.20
C THR A 117 5.96 16.89 -11.05
N PHE A 118 7.22 16.53 -11.30
CA PHE A 118 8.29 16.65 -10.33
C PHE A 118 8.81 18.07 -10.30
N HIS A 119 9.10 18.59 -9.11
CA HIS A 119 9.76 19.88 -8.95
C HIS A 119 11.21 19.79 -9.43
N ASN A 120 11.79 20.94 -9.81
CA ASN A 120 13.06 21.03 -10.56
C ASN A 120 14.32 20.51 -9.85
N GLU A 121 14.22 20.07 -8.61
CA GLU A 121 15.35 19.66 -7.77
C GLU A 121 15.30 18.15 -7.46
N ARG A 122 15.03 17.33 -8.50
CA ARG A 122 15.11 15.87 -8.32
C ARG A 122 16.49 15.45 -7.86
N HIS A 123 16.55 14.59 -6.88
CA HIS A 123 17.82 14.00 -6.41
C HIS A 123 18.26 12.84 -7.30
N SER A 124 17.31 12.10 -7.87
CA SER A 124 17.59 11.03 -8.83
C SER A 124 17.99 11.58 -10.22
N THR A 125 18.92 10.89 -10.86
CA THR A 125 19.39 11.21 -12.23
C THR A 125 18.71 10.34 -13.30
N GLY A 126 17.86 9.40 -12.90
CA GLY A 126 17.16 8.48 -13.80
C GLY A 126 16.05 9.13 -14.62
N ASP A 127 15.63 8.45 -15.67
CA ASP A 127 14.44 8.85 -16.45
C ASP A 127 13.20 8.64 -15.59
N VAL A 128 12.31 9.64 -15.54
CA VAL A 128 11.07 9.59 -14.73
C VAL A 128 10.18 8.39 -15.06
N LYS A 129 10.24 7.86 -16.27
CA LYS A 129 9.48 6.65 -16.67
C LYS A 129 9.99 5.36 -16.03
N ASP A 130 11.25 5.35 -15.56
CA ASP A 130 11.92 4.16 -15.04
C ASP A 130 11.88 4.06 -13.51
N PHE A 131 11.25 5.03 -12.84
CA PHE A 131 11.16 5.10 -11.38
C PHE A 131 10.63 3.81 -10.78
N THR A 132 11.23 3.41 -9.66
CA THR A 132 10.84 2.22 -8.89
C THR A 132 9.38 2.28 -8.47
N ALA A 133 8.85 3.48 -8.22
CA ALA A 133 7.45 3.69 -7.85
C ALA A 133 6.48 3.01 -8.81
N TRP A 134 6.68 3.14 -10.11
CA TRP A 134 5.75 2.57 -11.10
C TRP A 134 5.68 1.05 -11.08
N LYS A 135 6.78 0.39 -10.76
CA LYS A 135 6.88 -1.08 -10.67
C LYS A 135 6.30 -1.62 -9.37
N ALA A 136 6.30 -0.78 -8.33
CA ALA A 136 5.94 -1.16 -6.98
C ALA A 136 4.54 -0.69 -6.55
N MET A 137 3.88 0.18 -7.32
CA MET A 137 2.49 0.56 -7.07
C MET A 137 1.58 -0.66 -7.09
N GLN A 138 0.70 -0.77 -6.09
CA GLN A 138 -0.20 -1.90 -5.90
C GLN A 138 -1.59 -1.41 -5.56
N SER A 139 -2.60 -2.10 -6.09
CA SER A 139 -3.99 -1.88 -5.69
C SER A 139 -4.36 -2.87 -4.59
N VAL A 140 -4.88 -2.36 -3.46
CA VAL A 140 -5.24 -3.17 -2.29
C VAL A 140 -6.62 -2.80 -1.75
N ALA A 141 -7.36 -3.79 -1.27
CA ALA A 141 -8.68 -3.55 -0.66
C ALA A 141 -8.58 -2.84 0.69
N HIS A 142 -7.52 -3.13 1.45
CA HIS A 142 -7.29 -2.62 2.79
C HIS A 142 -5.84 -2.18 2.94
N PHE A 143 -5.64 -1.04 3.58
CA PHE A 143 -4.33 -0.61 4.04
C PHE A 143 -4.12 -1.10 5.48
N ASP A 144 -3.03 -1.83 5.72
CA ASP A 144 -2.77 -2.37 7.06
C ASP A 144 -2.24 -1.27 7.98
N THR A 145 -3.10 -0.86 8.91
CA THR A 145 -2.78 0.14 9.95
C THR A 145 -2.37 -0.50 11.28
N LYS A 146 -2.29 -1.84 11.33
CA LYS A 146 -2.00 -2.57 12.58
C LYS A 146 -0.50 -2.63 12.89
N ASN A 147 0.35 -2.34 11.91
CA ASN A 147 1.78 -2.28 12.11
C ASN A 147 2.09 -1.11 13.05
N ARG A 148 2.26 -1.42 14.32
CA ARG A 148 2.59 -0.44 15.36
C ARG A 148 4.08 -0.33 15.44
N GLU A 149 4.60 0.82 15.14
CA GLU A 149 6.00 1.13 15.35
C GLU A 149 6.37 0.99 16.82
N LYS A 150 7.61 0.56 17.08
CA LYS A 150 8.14 0.31 18.44
C LYS A 150 7.94 1.49 19.39
N TYR A 151 7.95 2.72 18.87
CA TYR A 151 7.89 3.95 19.66
C TYR A 151 6.54 4.66 19.60
N ARG A 152 5.49 4.01 19.04
CA ARG A 152 4.17 4.63 18.98
C ARG A 152 3.63 4.92 20.38
N PRO A 153 3.23 6.16 20.70
CA PRO A 153 2.68 6.51 22.00
C PRO A 153 1.40 5.74 22.28
N LEU A 154 1.25 5.27 23.53
CA LEU A 154 0.03 4.57 23.98
C LEU A 154 -1.05 5.52 24.50
N TYR A 155 -0.66 6.73 24.94
CA TYR A 155 -1.56 7.68 25.60
C TYR A 155 -1.84 8.95 24.78
N HIS A 156 -1.00 9.25 23.80
CA HIS A 156 -1.17 10.43 22.97
C HIS A 156 -1.90 10.07 21.67
N HIS A 157 -2.72 11.00 21.19
CA HIS A 157 -3.35 10.86 19.89
C HIS A 157 -2.27 10.82 18.80
N THR A 158 -2.37 9.85 17.92
CA THR A 158 -1.55 9.74 16.71
C THR A 158 -2.44 9.30 15.56
N PRO A 159 -2.21 9.79 14.33
CA PRO A 159 -2.91 9.28 13.16
C PRO A 159 -2.57 7.81 12.92
N LEU A 160 -3.38 7.14 12.12
CA LEU A 160 -3.13 5.73 11.74
C LEU A 160 -1.87 5.59 10.88
N TRP A 161 -1.59 6.58 10.04
CA TRP A 161 -0.40 6.73 9.22
C TRP A 161 -0.17 8.21 8.91
N GLY A 162 0.93 8.57 8.25
CA GLY A 162 1.24 9.94 7.85
C GLY A 162 1.70 10.81 9.01
N TRP A 163 1.79 12.10 8.75
CA TRP A 163 2.31 13.08 9.67
C TRP A 163 1.22 14.02 10.18
N MET A 164 1.25 14.30 11.48
CA MET A 164 0.32 15.17 12.17
C MET A 164 1.05 16.40 12.73
N ASN A 165 0.43 17.58 12.56
CA ASN A 165 0.90 18.83 13.13
C ASN A 165 -0.16 19.46 14.04
N ASP A 166 -0.28 20.78 14.01
CA ASP A 166 -1.02 21.61 14.96
C ASP A 166 -2.48 21.20 15.10
N PRO A 167 -3.00 21.13 16.34
CA PRO A 167 -4.42 20.98 16.57
C PRO A 167 -5.16 22.26 16.16
N ASN A 168 -6.17 22.13 15.31
CA ASN A 168 -6.96 23.25 14.81
C ASN A 168 -8.18 23.55 15.67
N GLY A 169 -8.63 22.59 16.47
CA GLY A 169 -9.75 22.76 17.37
C GLY A 169 -10.30 21.44 17.88
N MET A 170 -11.06 21.55 18.97
CA MET A 170 -11.74 20.42 19.57
C MET A 170 -13.13 20.84 20.05
N PHE A 171 -14.14 20.03 19.82
CA PHE A 171 -15.48 20.22 20.36
C PHE A 171 -16.15 18.90 20.73
N TYR A 172 -17.14 19.00 21.60
CA TYR A 172 -17.95 17.87 22.02
C TYR A 172 -19.33 17.94 21.36
N LYS A 173 -19.74 16.83 20.71
CA LYS A 173 -21.06 16.71 20.10
C LYS A 173 -21.54 15.26 20.17
N ASP A 174 -22.80 15.06 20.53
CA ASP A 174 -23.50 13.77 20.53
C ASP A 174 -22.73 12.64 21.27
N GLY A 175 -22.11 12.97 22.41
CA GLY A 175 -21.36 12.02 23.21
C GLY A 175 -19.91 11.77 22.76
N VAL A 176 -19.44 12.45 21.71
CA VAL A 176 -18.12 12.25 21.11
C VAL A 176 -17.30 13.54 21.11
N TRP A 177 -16.02 13.44 21.45
CA TRP A 177 -15.05 14.49 21.25
C TRP A 177 -14.51 14.45 19.83
N HIS A 178 -14.59 15.58 19.13
CA HIS A 178 -14.06 15.77 17.79
C HIS A 178 -12.78 16.59 17.88
N LEU A 179 -11.65 16.04 17.42
CA LEU A 179 -10.36 16.71 17.34
C LEU A 179 -10.02 16.94 15.87
N TYR A 180 -9.73 18.20 15.53
CA TYR A 180 -9.23 18.61 14.22
C TYR A 180 -7.74 18.97 14.33
N PHE A 181 -6.96 18.56 13.37
CA PHE A 181 -5.52 18.82 13.30
C PHE A 181 -5.06 18.86 11.85
N GLN A 182 -3.91 19.48 11.62
CA GLN A 182 -3.23 19.46 10.34
C GLN A 182 -2.68 18.05 10.10
N TYR A 183 -2.88 17.52 8.90
CA TYR A 183 -2.55 16.13 8.59
C TYR A 183 -2.02 15.96 7.18
N ASN A 184 -0.83 15.38 7.05
CA ASN A 184 -0.28 14.93 5.78
C ASN A 184 -0.35 13.40 5.69
N PRO A 185 -1.30 12.81 4.94
CA PRO A 185 -1.40 11.36 4.76
C PRO A 185 -0.37 10.79 3.77
N TYR A 186 0.35 11.63 3.02
CA TYR A 186 1.19 11.22 1.90
C TYR A 186 2.69 11.36 2.16
N GLY A 187 3.10 11.63 3.39
CA GLY A 187 4.50 11.80 3.76
C GLY A 187 4.72 11.87 5.26
N SER A 188 5.99 12.09 5.65
CA SER A 188 6.46 12.18 7.04
C SER A 188 6.74 13.61 7.48
N GLN A 189 6.39 14.62 6.68
CA GLN A 189 6.72 16.03 6.90
C GLN A 189 5.48 16.92 6.70
N TRP A 190 5.62 18.19 7.06
CA TRP A 190 4.61 19.21 6.85
C TRP A 190 4.32 19.41 5.37
N GLU A 191 3.11 19.08 4.91
CA GLU A 191 2.63 19.21 3.53
C GLU A 191 1.16 18.81 3.42
N ASN A 192 0.49 19.11 2.31
CA ASN A 192 -0.88 18.66 1.97
C ASN A 192 -1.98 19.08 2.96
N MET A 193 -1.88 20.29 3.55
CA MET A 193 -2.82 20.76 4.58
C MET A 193 -3.68 21.89 4.09
#